data_6627d85d44bc58588256faadc264480b
#
_entry.id   6627d85d44bc58588256faadc264480b
#
_cell.length_a   1.000
_cell.length_b   1.000
_cell.length_c   1.000
_cell.angle_alpha   90.00
_cell.angle_beta   90.00
_cell.angle_gamma   90.00
#
_symmetry.space_group_name_H-M   'P 1'
#
loop_
_entity.id
_entity.type
_entity.pdbx_description
1 polymer ?
#
loop_
_entity_poly.entity_id
_entity_poly.type
_entity_poly.pdbx_seq_one_letter_code
_entity_poly.pdbx_strand_id
1 'polypeptide(L)'
;VFFMSGGYISEEGTPEQIFDNPKEEETRIFINRIRNYNYNIMSKDYDLYELNGEIEQFCNKYFFSEEQRYNILILVEEMLNNLPIVQVSDAQKKNSLEAQQRAPIIEFTIEFSEKTKEILLKFRQNYWEQSILGSDNTDKLSLSIINGVCSKVDEKIIHASDSGKQCSVEISALLK
;
A
#
# COMPACT_ATOMS: atom_id res chain seq x y z
N VAL A 1 3.09 8.64 -29.60
CA VAL A 1 3.96 7.69 -28.89
C VAL A 1 3.13 6.49 -28.51
N PHE A 2 3.73 5.30 -28.61
CA PHE A 2 3.12 4.05 -28.16
C PHE A 2 3.97 3.48 -27.04
N PHE A 3 3.35 3.10 -25.92
CA PHE A 3 3.96 2.28 -24.90
C PHE A 3 3.54 0.84 -25.09
N MET A 4 4.51 -0.07 -25.19
CA MET A 4 4.27 -1.49 -25.42
C MET A 4 4.69 -2.30 -24.19
N SER A 5 3.82 -3.20 -23.75
CA SER A 5 4.08 -4.16 -22.67
C SER A 5 3.50 -5.52 -23.07
N GLY A 6 4.17 -6.61 -22.70
CA GLY A 6 3.69 -7.97 -22.98
C GLY A 6 3.43 -8.32 -24.44
N GLY A 7 3.99 -7.54 -25.40
CA GLY A 7 3.82 -7.77 -26.84
C GLY A 7 2.66 -7.01 -27.49
N TYR A 8 1.93 -6.15 -26.74
CA TYR A 8 0.85 -5.31 -27.26
C TYR A 8 1.02 -3.86 -26.85
N ILE A 9 0.28 -2.96 -27.53
CA ILE A 9 0.23 -1.55 -27.17
C ILE A 9 -0.62 -1.42 -25.91
N SER A 10 0.02 -1.04 -24.80
CA SER A 10 -0.64 -0.81 -23.51
C SER A 10 -1.23 0.59 -23.44
N GLU A 11 -0.52 1.59 -23.99
CA GLU A 11 -0.99 2.97 -23.99
C GLU A 11 -0.53 3.71 -25.26
N GLU A 12 -1.39 4.62 -25.76
CA GLU A 12 -1.12 5.46 -26.93
C GLU A 12 -1.47 6.91 -26.60
N GLY A 13 -0.61 7.87 -27.03
CA GLY A 13 -0.86 9.29 -26.83
C GLY A 13 0.25 10.19 -27.34
N THR A 14 0.12 11.50 -27.06
CA THR A 14 1.21 12.46 -27.31
C THR A 14 2.39 12.19 -26.39
N PRO A 15 3.60 12.70 -26.67
CA PRO A 15 4.72 12.60 -25.74
C PRO A 15 4.37 13.07 -24.33
N GLU A 16 3.71 14.22 -24.21
CA GLU A 16 3.32 14.81 -22.93
C GLU A 16 2.33 13.90 -22.16
N GLN A 17 1.39 13.26 -22.87
CA GLN A 17 0.45 12.32 -22.26
C GLN A 17 1.16 11.10 -21.71
N ILE A 18 2.06 10.50 -22.49
CA ILE A 18 2.74 9.26 -22.12
C ILE A 18 3.84 9.49 -21.06
N PHE A 19 4.63 10.59 -21.18
CA PHE A 19 5.79 10.79 -20.32
C PHE A 19 5.50 11.62 -19.05
N ASP A 20 4.50 12.49 -19.07
CA ASP A 20 4.19 13.38 -17.95
C ASP A 20 2.89 12.99 -17.23
N ASN A 21 1.90 12.45 -17.95
CA ASN A 21 0.60 12.05 -17.40
C ASN A 21 0.14 10.68 -17.90
N PRO A 22 0.91 9.61 -17.69
CA PRO A 22 0.50 8.26 -18.10
C PRO A 22 -0.77 7.84 -17.37
N LYS A 23 -1.71 7.24 -18.12
CA LYS A 23 -3.00 6.77 -17.58
C LYS A 23 -2.93 5.32 -17.14
N GLU A 24 -2.16 4.51 -17.88
CA GLU A 24 -2.02 3.11 -17.58
C GLU A 24 -0.94 2.89 -16.51
N GLU A 25 -1.24 2.00 -15.56
CA GLU A 25 -0.35 1.72 -14.41
C GLU A 25 1.02 1.19 -14.86
N GLU A 26 1.06 0.34 -15.89
CA GLU A 26 2.32 -0.20 -16.42
C GLU A 26 3.19 0.90 -17.04
N THR A 27 2.56 1.85 -17.76
CA THR A 27 3.25 3.02 -18.31
C THR A 27 3.79 3.89 -17.20
N ARG A 28 2.97 4.16 -16.16
CA ARG A 28 3.35 4.94 -14.97
C ARG A 28 4.57 4.34 -14.27
N ILE A 29 4.54 3.04 -14.02
CA ILE A 29 5.63 2.30 -13.37
C ILE A 29 6.92 2.42 -14.18
N PHE A 30 6.83 2.22 -15.50
CA PHE A 30 8.00 2.28 -16.39
C PHE A 30 8.58 3.69 -16.47
N ILE A 31 7.75 4.70 -16.77
CA ILE A 31 8.19 6.10 -16.96
C ILE A 31 8.77 6.70 -15.69
N ASN A 32 8.16 6.43 -14.54
CA ASN A 32 8.62 6.94 -13.25
C ASN A 32 9.67 6.05 -12.59
N ARG A 33 10.04 4.94 -13.22
CA ARG A 33 10.99 3.95 -12.65
C ARG A 33 10.60 3.57 -11.23
N ILE A 34 9.33 3.17 -11.05
CA ILE A 34 8.82 2.83 -9.73
C ILE A 34 9.40 1.48 -9.30
N ARG A 35 9.90 1.47 -8.07
CA ARG A 35 10.38 0.28 -7.35
C ARG A 35 9.40 -0.05 -6.26
N ASN A 36 8.93 -1.27 -6.23
CA ASN A 36 7.92 -1.72 -5.28
C ASN A 36 8.51 -2.71 -4.29
N TYR A 37 8.10 -2.58 -3.04
CA TYR A 37 8.16 -3.62 -2.03
C TYR A 37 6.72 -3.94 -1.59
N ASN A 38 6.36 -5.21 -1.52
CA ASN A 38 5.02 -5.65 -1.15
C ASN A 38 5.12 -6.66 -0.01
N TYR A 39 4.24 -6.53 0.98
CA TYR A 39 4.11 -7.45 2.08
C TYR A 39 2.64 -7.75 2.38
N ASN A 40 2.31 -9.02 2.64
CA ASN A 40 0.95 -9.47 2.89
C ASN A 40 0.81 -10.02 4.31
N ILE A 41 -0.03 -9.40 5.12
CA ILE A 41 -0.34 -9.86 6.47
C ILE A 41 -1.57 -10.77 6.39
N MET A 42 -1.37 -12.05 6.69
CA MET A 42 -2.39 -13.10 6.62
C MET A 42 -3.06 -13.36 7.97
N SER A 43 -2.41 -12.98 9.08
CA SER A 43 -2.89 -13.18 10.44
C SER A 43 -2.30 -12.12 11.37
N LYS A 44 -2.80 -12.06 12.61
CA LYS A 44 -2.26 -11.17 13.64
C LYS A 44 -0.87 -11.60 14.15
N ASP A 45 -0.48 -12.84 13.88
CA ASP A 45 0.79 -13.41 14.35
C ASP A 45 1.89 -13.24 13.28
N TYR A 46 1.91 -12.09 12.56
CA TYR A 46 2.97 -11.73 11.63
C TYR A 46 4.23 -11.30 12.39
N ASP A 47 5.40 -11.54 11.78
CA ASP A 47 6.68 -11.17 12.37
C ASP A 47 7.06 -9.72 12.00
N LEU A 48 6.88 -8.79 12.95
CA LEU A 48 7.22 -7.39 12.75
C LEU A 48 8.74 -7.19 12.57
N TYR A 49 9.57 -8.03 13.18
CA TYR A 49 11.03 -7.93 13.02
C TYR A 49 11.48 -8.36 11.63
N GLU A 50 10.86 -9.42 11.10
CA GLU A 50 11.08 -9.85 9.71
C GLU A 50 10.67 -8.74 8.75
N LEU A 51 9.45 -8.18 8.90
CA LEU A 51 8.96 -7.06 8.09
C LEU A 51 9.91 -5.86 8.12
N ASN A 52 10.34 -5.44 9.30
CA ASN A 52 11.28 -4.31 9.45
C ASN A 52 12.63 -4.61 8.78
N GLY A 53 13.14 -5.84 8.91
CA GLY A 53 14.37 -6.27 8.25
C GLY A 53 14.28 -6.23 6.72
N GLU A 54 13.15 -6.64 6.15
CA GLU A 54 12.92 -6.57 4.69
C GLU A 54 12.77 -5.13 4.20
N ILE A 55 12.09 -4.25 4.96
CA ILE A 55 12.01 -2.82 4.67
C ILE A 55 13.39 -2.18 4.68
N GLU A 56 14.23 -2.51 5.67
CA GLU A 56 15.62 -2.00 5.73
C GLU A 56 16.45 -2.47 4.53
N GLN A 57 16.30 -3.72 4.09
CA GLN A 57 16.96 -4.22 2.89
C GLN A 57 16.51 -3.46 1.64
N PHE A 58 15.21 -3.17 1.50
CA PHE A 58 14.67 -2.34 0.41
C PHE A 58 15.27 -0.93 0.45
N CYS A 59 15.27 -0.28 1.62
CA CYS A 59 15.85 1.05 1.80
C CYS A 59 17.35 1.10 1.43
N ASN A 60 18.12 0.11 1.88
CA ASN A 60 19.55 0.00 1.58
C ASN A 60 19.80 -0.22 0.07
N LYS A 61 18.99 -1.06 -0.57
CA LYS A 61 19.08 -1.35 -2.02
C LYS A 61 18.92 -0.09 -2.88
N TYR A 62 18.06 0.84 -2.45
CA TYR A 62 17.77 2.09 -3.19
C TYR A 62 18.40 3.33 -2.57
N PHE A 63 19.35 3.15 -1.64
CA PHE A 63 20.16 4.21 -1.03
C PHE A 63 19.33 5.30 -0.34
N PHE A 64 18.29 4.90 0.40
CA PHE A 64 17.51 5.85 1.20
C PHE A 64 18.37 6.43 2.34
N SER A 65 18.11 7.70 2.67
CA SER A 65 18.75 8.33 3.82
C SER A 65 18.31 7.68 5.14
N GLU A 66 19.05 7.88 6.22
CA GLU A 66 18.68 7.41 7.56
C GLU A 66 17.32 8.00 7.99
N GLU A 67 17.06 9.26 7.67
CA GLU A 67 15.79 9.93 7.94
C GLU A 67 14.64 9.29 7.18
N GLN A 68 14.79 9.05 5.88
CA GLN A 68 13.76 8.36 5.08
C GLN A 68 13.46 6.97 5.61
N ARG A 69 14.50 6.19 5.93
CA ARG A 69 14.36 4.85 6.50
C ARG A 69 13.61 4.90 7.83
N TYR A 70 13.99 5.80 8.74
CA TYR A 70 13.33 5.99 10.02
C TYR A 70 11.86 6.37 9.84
N ASN A 71 11.56 7.32 8.95
CA ASN A 71 10.20 7.77 8.68
C ASN A 71 9.32 6.64 8.08
N ILE A 72 9.88 5.77 7.23
CA ILE A 72 9.17 4.60 6.72
C ILE A 72 8.83 3.63 7.86
N LEU A 73 9.82 3.25 8.68
CA LEU A 73 9.63 2.27 9.75
C LEU A 73 8.60 2.76 10.79
N ILE A 74 8.71 4.01 11.23
CA ILE A 74 7.76 4.56 12.20
C ILE A 74 6.35 4.69 11.60
N LEU A 75 6.24 5.08 10.32
CA LEU A 75 4.94 5.16 9.65
C LEU A 75 4.29 3.78 9.52
N VAL A 76 5.06 2.76 9.18
CA VAL A 76 4.58 1.37 9.09
C VAL A 76 4.09 0.90 10.45
N GLU A 77 4.86 1.11 11.51
CA GLU A 77 4.49 0.72 12.87
C GLU A 77 3.20 1.42 13.33
N GLU A 78 3.10 2.74 13.16
CA GLU A 78 1.91 3.50 13.53
C GLU A 78 0.68 3.11 12.72
N MET A 79 0.83 2.87 11.43
CA MET A 79 -0.27 2.40 10.59
C MET A 79 -0.74 1.01 11.00
N LEU A 80 0.16 0.05 11.18
CA LEU A 80 -0.19 -1.32 11.56
C LEU A 80 -0.83 -1.40 12.95
N ASN A 81 -0.44 -0.53 13.90
CA ASN A 81 -1.05 -0.45 15.22
C ASN A 81 -2.50 0.06 15.18
N ASN A 82 -2.85 0.88 14.19
CA ASN A 82 -4.20 1.42 14.03
C ASN A 82 -5.08 0.61 13.07
N LEU A 83 -4.50 -0.26 12.24
CA LEU A 83 -5.27 -1.11 11.34
C LEU A 83 -5.94 -2.27 12.11
N PRO A 84 -7.27 -2.42 12.04
CA PRO A 84 -7.97 -3.48 12.75
C PRO A 84 -7.62 -4.85 12.13
N ILE A 85 -6.94 -5.69 12.90
CA ILE A 85 -6.70 -7.07 12.49
C ILE A 85 -7.95 -7.88 12.78
N VAL A 86 -8.83 -7.97 11.79
CA VAL A 86 -10.08 -8.72 11.90
C VAL A 86 -9.77 -10.22 11.97
N GLN A 87 -10.24 -10.87 13.05
CA GLN A 87 -10.28 -12.32 13.08
C GLN A 87 -11.37 -12.76 12.10
N VAL A 88 -10.96 -13.27 10.95
CA VAL A 88 -11.89 -13.90 10.00
C VAL A 88 -12.55 -15.07 10.72
N SER A 89 -13.84 -14.96 11.01
CA SER A 89 -14.59 -15.95 11.80
C SER A 89 -14.53 -17.34 11.14
N ASP A 90 -14.54 -18.39 11.98
CA ASP A 90 -14.52 -19.79 11.52
C ASP A 90 -15.70 -20.16 10.60
N ALA A 91 -16.79 -19.38 10.58
CA ALA A 91 -17.89 -19.52 9.65
C ALA A 91 -17.49 -19.21 8.20
N GLN A 92 -16.58 -18.28 7.98
CA GLN A 92 -16.01 -17.98 6.65
C GLN A 92 -14.91 -19.02 6.27
N LYS A 93 -14.34 -19.73 7.26
CA LYS A 93 -13.39 -20.81 7.04
C LYS A 93 -14.03 -22.09 6.47
N LYS A 94 -15.33 -22.34 6.69
CA LYS A 94 -16.01 -23.59 6.34
C LYS A 94 -16.58 -23.67 4.92
N ASN A 95 -16.74 -22.55 4.22
CA ASN A 95 -17.44 -22.51 2.92
C ASN A 95 -16.53 -22.50 1.69
N SER A 96 -15.22 -22.70 1.83
CA SER A 96 -14.32 -22.72 0.66
C SER A 96 -13.45 -23.97 0.63
N LEU A 97 -13.76 -24.86 -0.30
CA LEU A 97 -12.79 -25.80 -0.92
C LEU A 97 -11.62 -25.04 -1.59
N GLU A 98 -11.62 -23.71 -1.53
CA GLU A 98 -10.64 -22.77 -2.09
C GLU A 98 -9.75 -22.13 -0.99
N ALA A 99 -9.38 -22.88 0.03
CA ALA A 99 -8.52 -22.41 1.13
C ALA A 99 -7.11 -21.94 0.69
N GLN A 100 -6.78 -22.02 -0.59
CA GLN A 100 -5.49 -21.64 -1.16
C GLN A 100 -5.45 -20.24 -1.82
N GLN A 101 -6.60 -19.51 -1.89
CA GLN A 101 -6.66 -18.16 -2.51
C GLN A 101 -7.35 -17.14 -1.60
N ARG A 102 -7.00 -17.08 -0.32
CA ARG A 102 -7.51 -16.01 0.55
C ARG A 102 -6.74 -14.74 0.31
N ALA A 103 -7.49 -13.64 0.09
CA ALA A 103 -6.87 -12.32 0.13
C ALA A 103 -6.25 -12.08 1.52
N PRO A 104 -5.09 -11.42 1.60
CA PRO A 104 -4.48 -11.03 2.87
C PRO A 104 -5.42 -10.12 3.68
N ILE A 105 -5.23 -10.09 5.01
CA ILE A 105 -5.98 -9.18 5.88
C ILE A 105 -5.53 -7.75 5.62
N ILE A 106 -4.21 -7.54 5.52
CA ILE A 106 -3.60 -6.26 5.16
C ILE A 106 -2.61 -6.49 4.02
N GLU A 107 -2.72 -5.69 2.98
CA GLU A 107 -1.72 -5.56 1.93
C GLU A 107 -0.95 -4.27 2.16
N PHE A 108 0.35 -4.36 2.23
CA PHE A 108 1.24 -3.22 2.41
C PHE A 108 2.18 -3.10 1.22
N THR A 109 2.35 -1.89 0.70
CA THR A 109 3.23 -1.60 -0.43
C THR A 109 4.02 -0.33 -0.18
N ILE A 110 5.33 -0.37 -0.46
CA ILE A 110 6.17 0.82 -0.61
C ILE A 110 6.42 1.02 -2.11
N GLU A 111 6.08 2.18 -2.65
CA GLU A 111 6.45 2.61 -3.99
C GLU A 111 7.50 3.71 -3.91
N PHE A 112 8.62 3.52 -4.56
CA PHE A 112 9.68 4.52 -4.70
C PHE A 112 9.87 4.90 -6.16
N SER A 113 9.67 6.17 -6.50
CA SER A 113 9.95 6.71 -7.81
C SER A 113 11.41 7.16 -7.90
N GLU A 114 12.23 6.49 -8.72
CA GLU A 114 13.61 6.92 -8.97
C GLU A 114 13.66 8.26 -9.73
N LYS A 115 12.60 8.62 -10.47
CA LYS A 115 12.49 9.85 -11.24
C LYS A 115 12.20 11.06 -10.34
N THR A 116 11.14 10.96 -9.51
CA THR A 116 10.69 12.08 -8.66
C THR A 116 11.27 12.04 -7.25
N LYS A 117 11.88 10.91 -6.85
CA LYS A 117 12.37 10.62 -5.50
C LYS A 117 11.25 10.54 -4.44
N GLU A 118 10.02 10.46 -4.86
CA GLU A 118 8.86 10.30 -3.98
C GLU A 118 8.78 8.88 -3.44
N ILE A 119 8.36 8.77 -2.19
CA ILE A 119 8.12 7.52 -1.50
C ILE A 119 6.65 7.51 -1.07
N LEU A 120 5.87 6.58 -1.61
CA LEU A 120 4.47 6.39 -1.32
C LEU A 120 4.26 5.05 -0.62
N LEU A 121 3.67 5.08 0.57
CA LEU A 121 3.24 3.89 1.28
C LEU A 121 1.74 3.70 1.07
N LYS A 122 1.34 2.48 0.74
CA LYS A 122 -0.07 2.10 0.57
C LYS A 122 -0.39 0.95 1.52
N PHE A 123 -1.51 1.10 2.22
CA PHE A 123 -2.06 0.06 3.09
C PHE A 123 -3.47 -0.23 2.63
N ARG A 124 -3.80 -1.49 2.36
CA ARG A 124 -5.15 -1.93 2.09
C ARG A 124 -5.58 -2.87 3.19
N GLN A 125 -6.58 -2.45 3.96
CA GLN A 125 -7.26 -3.28 4.93
C GLN A 125 -8.43 -3.98 4.26
N ASN A 126 -8.33 -5.26 4.02
CA ASN A 126 -9.41 -6.07 3.48
C ASN A 126 -10.42 -6.44 4.58
N TYR A 127 -11.66 -6.71 4.20
CA TYR A 127 -12.77 -7.08 5.12
C TYR A 127 -13.17 -5.96 6.11
N TRP A 128 -12.94 -4.70 5.77
CA TRP A 128 -13.24 -3.54 6.60
C TRP A 128 -13.96 -2.44 5.81
N GLU A 129 -14.98 -1.78 6.41
CA GLU A 129 -15.83 -0.81 5.71
C GLU A 129 -15.92 0.55 6.42
N GLN A 130 -15.15 0.76 7.49
CA GLN A 130 -15.20 1.98 8.27
C GLN A 130 -13.90 2.76 8.11
N SER A 131 -13.99 4.09 8.27
CA SER A 131 -12.79 4.93 8.33
C SER A 131 -11.89 4.45 9.48
N ILE A 132 -10.59 4.40 9.21
CA ILE A 132 -9.56 4.03 10.16
C ILE A 132 -8.96 5.30 10.76
N LEU A 133 -8.53 6.24 9.91
CA LEU A 133 -7.86 7.46 10.35
C LEU A 133 -8.81 8.50 10.95
N GLY A 134 -10.10 8.47 10.59
CA GLY A 134 -11.13 9.36 11.11
C GLY A 134 -11.96 8.76 12.26
N SER A 135 -11.62 7.58 12.76
CA SER A 135 -12.38 6.94 13.83
C SER A 135 -12.03 7.52 15.21
N ASP A 136 -13.02 7.52 16.12
CA ASP A 136 -12.79 7.91 17.52
C ASP A 136 -11.80 6.97 18.25
N ASN A 137 -11.52 5.81 17.69
CA ASN A 137 -10.60 4.81 18.23
C ASN A 137 -9.15 5.00 17.76
N THR A 138 -8.89 5.90 16.80
CA THR A 138 -7.53 6.15 16.34
C THR A 138 -6.77 6.95 17.37
N ASP A 139 -5.59 6.47 17.75
CA ASP A 139 -4.76 7.17 18.71
C ASP A 139 -4.32 8.54 18.15
N LYS A 140 -4.59 9.60 18.92
CA LYS A 140 -4.22 10.97 18.54
C LYS A 140 -2.72 11.17 18.40
N LEU A 141 -1.93 10.43 19.18
CA LEU A 141 -0.47 10.48 19.08
C LEU A 141 -0.01 9.86 17.76
N SER A 142 -0.54 8.69 17.40
CA SER A 142 -0.28 8.04 16.10
C SER A 142 -0.63 8.97 14.93
N LEU A 143 -1.80 9.60 14.95
CA LEU A 143 -2.19 10.57 13.92
C LEU A 143 -1.22 11.76 13.84
N SER A 144 -0.74 12.24 14.98
CA SER A 144 0.25 13.33 15.00
C SER A 144 1.58 12.90 14.39
N ILE A 145 2.04 11.67 14.66
CA ILE A 145 3.25 11.10 14.08
C ILE A 145 3.08 10.93 12.56
N ILE A 146 2.00 10.31 12.11
CA ILE A 146 1.69 10.10 10.70
C ILE A 146 1.71 11.44 9.94
N ASN A 147 1.00 12.46 10.45
CA ASN A 147 0.98 13.80 9.85
C ASN A 147 2.34 14.52 9.96
N GLY A 148 3.16 14.16 10.93
CA GLY A 148 4.51 14.69 11.10
C GLY A 148 5.45 14.24 9.97
N VAL A 149 5.40 12.97 9.58
CA VAL A 149 6.30 12.37 8.58
C VAL A 149 5.75 12.39 7.16
N CYS A 150 4.44 12.55 6.98
CA CYS A 150 3.79 12.58 5.66
C CYS A 150 3.53 14.00 5.19
N SER A 151 3.69 14.23 3.89
CA SER A 151 3.26 15.44 3.19
C SER A 151 1.77 15.38 2.82
N LYS A 152 1.25 14.17 2.59
CA LYS A 152 -0.13 13.90 2.23
C LYS A 152 -0.54 12.50 2.71
N VAL A 153 -1.77 12.41 3.24
CA VAL A 153 -2.40 11.13 3.57
C VAL A 153 -3.82 11.14 3.03
N ASP A 154 -4.16 10.12 2.27
CA ASP A 154 -5.50 9.93 1.69
C ASP A 154 -6.08 8.60 2.18
N GLU A 155 -7.37 8.58 2.53
CA GLU A 155 -8.10 7.37 2.88
C GLU A 155 -9.29 7.19 1.93
N LYS A 156 -9.48 5.96 1.43
CA LYS A 156 -10.58 5.59 0.54
C LYS A 156 -11.26 4.34 1.02
N ILE A 157 -12.57 4.40 1.23
CA ILE A 157 -13.40 3.25 1.59
C ILE A 157 -13.98 2.64 0.31
N ILE A 158 -13.81 1.34 0.13
CA ILE A 158 -14.34 0.55 -0.99
C ILE A 158 -15.39 -0.39 -0.42
N HIS A 159 -16.65 -0.14 -0.74
CA HIS A 159 -17.76 -0.99 -0.32
C HIS A 159 -17.85 -2.24 -1.18
N ALA A 160 -18.33 -3.33 -0.57
CA ALA A 160 -18.65 -4.55 -1.29
C ALA A 160 -19.69 -4.24 -2.39
N SER A 161 -19.45 -4.69 -3.61
CA SER A 161 -20.42 -4.60 -4.72
C SER A 161 -21.00 -5.97 -5.03
N ASP A 162 -22.21 -6.00 -5.62
CA ASP A 162 -22.89 -7.24 -6.05
C ASP A 162 -22.06 -8.09 -7.04
N SER A 163 -20.97 -7.54 -7.56
CA SER A 163 -20.02 -8.22 -8.45
C SER A 163 -18.93 -9.03 -7.73
N GLY A 164 -19.08 -9.31 -6.42
CA GLY A 164 -18.17 -10.16 -5.65
C GLY A 164 -16.87 -9.48 -5.22
N LYS A 165 -16.72 -8.16 -5.39
CA LYS A 165 -15.60 -7.41 -4.81
C LYS A 165 -15.78 -7.32 -3.31
N GLN A 166 -14.71 -7.64 -2.60
CA GLN A 166 -14.60 -7.56 -1.16
C GLN A 166 -14.54 -6.09 -0.69
N CYS A 167 -15.15 -5.78 0.46
CA CYS A 167 -14.96 -4.47 1.09
C CYS A 167 -13.51 -4.29 1.53
N SER A 168 -13.01 -3.07 1.41
CA SER A 168 -11.68 -2.72 1.88
C SER A 168 -11.54 -1.23 2.16
N VAL A 169 -10.56 -0.86 3.00
CA VAL A 169 -10.12 0.52 3.18
C VAL A 169 -8.69 0.63 2.67
N GLU A 170 -8.45 1.59 1.81
CA GLU A 170 -7.13 1.91 1.28
C GLU A 170 -6.64 3.22 1.89
N ILE A 171 -5.43 3.21 2.43
CA ILE A 171 -4.73 4.39 2.93
C ILE A 171 -3.47 4.57 2.11
N SER A 172 -3.26 5.78 1.59
CA SER A 172 -2.06 6.16 0.85
C SER A 172 -1.37 7.32 1.56
N ALA A 173 -0.11 7.15 1.90
CA ALA A 173 0.70 8.11 2.63
C ALA A 173 1.96 8.47 1.84
N LEU A 174 2.07 9.75 1.41
CA LEU A 174 3.23 10.29 0.72
C LEU A 174 4.18 10.89 1.76
N LEU A 175 5.41 10.37 1.85
CA LEU A 175 6.44 10.89 2.75
C LEU A 175 6.90 12.31 2.35
N LYS A 176 7.38 13.05 3.35
CA LYS A 176 8.03 14.38 3.14
C LYS A 176 9.40 14.23 2.53
#